data_41f0a5aa5627bed62bda5f3d1a7172de
#
_entry.id   41f0a5aa5627bed62bda5f3d1a7172de
#
_cell.length_a   1.000
_cell.length_b   1.000
_cell.length_c   1.000
_cell.angle_alpha   90.00
_cell.angle_beta   90.00
_cell.angle_gamma   90.00
#
_symmetry.space_group_name_H-M   'P 1'
#
loop_
_entity.id
_entity.type
_entity.pdbx_description
1 polymer ?
#
loop_
_entity_poly.entity_id
_entity_poly.type
_entity_poly.pdbx_seq_one_letter_code
_entity_poly.pdbx_strand_id
1 'polypeptide(L)'
;KWALGIALVAVAGFTSCSDQPDAYETTGGTPSISYIRLADAASKDSLLTGAFQNTPICIVGNNLRSIVAMNFNDRPATLNTSYMTDNTILLTVPKDIPDVVTDKIYMITTSNDTVTYDFKVLINPPSVLSMENEQAKAGEEGVIKGNYFLDYPDFPLTVEFPNNYVLPREYIKSITMTEIRFTVPEDAPAGFIKVKTKYGTTRSNFQFHDQRGILFDFDTPNPVTNVVLGNHGWHAQKIQEDETSLSGKYLLLGDVDMTADGAWNDGNFSFEYWAGDWNGGFSGDGVKLSDIVDFTDFENMSLKFEMCIPENGAWAAAPMQIIFAGPDKVTISTANNVFFHADDGWGRAIYAPWKDSGSYNTGGKWVTVTLALGGDQGVFNKYWDGTAASVKPSKPEDFASLTIFCVNAGGYIGEDCHPIIKIDNIRAVPNK
;
A
#
# COMPACT_ATOMS: atom_id res chain seq x y z
N LYS A 1 23.02 85.37 31.11
CA LYS A 1 22.02 85.19 32.15
C LYS A 1 21.22 83.94 31.83
N TRP A 2 21.41 82.95 32.64
CA TRP A 2 20.92 81.60 32.51
C TRP A 2 19.48 81.53 33.06
N ALA A 3 18.55 80.91 32.39
CA ALA A 3 17.29 80.43 32.92
C ALA A 3 17.19 78.95 32.76
N LEU A 4 17.18 78.19 33.85
CA LEU A 4 16.93 76.77 33.95
C LEU A 4 15.46 76.48 33.65
N GLY A 5 15.22 75.68 32.63
CA GLY A 5 13.86 75.14 32.41
C GLY A 5 13.86 73.66 32.92
N ILE A 6 13.00 73.43 33.91
CA ILE A 6 12.76 72.10 34.48
C ILE A 6 11.77 71.37 33.54
N ALA A 7 12.22 70.34 32.87
CA ALA A 7 11.35 69.45 32.10
C ALA A 7 10.79 68.36 33.01
N LEU A 8 9.46 68.42 33.21
CA LEU A 8 8.70 67.37 33.90
C LEU A 8 8.54 66.18 32.94
N VAL A 9 9.24 65.06 33.23
CA VAL A 9 9.03 63.82 32.53
C VAL A 9 7.85 63.09 33.16
N ALA A 10 6.70 63.07 32.45
CA ALA A 10 5.58 62.23 32.80
C ALA A 10 5.91 60.77 32.46
N VAL A 11 6.15 59.96 33.48
CA VAL A 11 6.24 58.51 33.34
C VAL A 11 4.82 57.96 33.12
N ALA A 12 4.43 57.73 31.87
CA ALA A 12 3.29 56.96 31.55
C ALA A 12 3.59 55.48 31.91
N GLY A 13 2.98 55.03 32.99
CA GLY A 13 3.00 53.61 33.35
C GLY A 13 2.29 52.79 32.29
N PHE A 14 3.03 52.05 31.51
CA PHE A 14 2.43 50.96 30.69
C PHE A 14 2.02 49.87 31.67
N THR A 15 0.73 49.82 32.01
CA THR A 15 0.12 48.61 32.54
C THR A 15 0.08 47.61 31.39
N SER A 16 1.13 46.79 31.32
CA SER A 16 1.10 45.57 30.50
C SER A 16 -0.03 44.70 31.06
N CYS A 17 -1.14 44.62 30.35
CA CYS A 17 -2.06 43.51 30.54
C CYS A 17 -1.26 42.25 30.18
N SER A 18 -0.80 41.51 31.19
CA SER A 18 -0.36 40.16 31.00
C SER A 18 -1.59 39.29 30.76
N ASP A 19 -1.99 39.17 29.48
CA ASP A 19 -2.83 38.05 29.05
C ASP A 19 -2.00 36.76 29.12
N GLN A 20 -1.67 36.38 30.35
CA GLN A 20 -1.33 34.99 30.61
C GLN A 20 -2.64 34.21 30.50
N PRO A 21 -2.74 33.18 29.65
CA PRO A 21 -3.90 32.30 29.69
C PRO A 21 -4.08 31.80 31.11
N ASP A 22 -5.32 31.93 31.64
CA ASP A 22 -5.67 31.47 32.95
C ASP A 22 -5.08 30.07 33.19
N ALA A 23 -4.29 29.91 34.26
CA ALA A 23 -3.72 28.62 34.61
C ALA A 23 -4.90 27.64 34.74
N TYR A 24 -4.76 26.45 34.14
CA TYR A 24 -5.76 25.42 34.28
C TYR A 24 -5.89 25.04 35.76
N GLU A 25 -7.05 25.27 36.33
CA GLU A 25 -7.39 24.92 37.70
C GLU A 25 -8.38 23.74 37.67
N THR A 26 -8.11 22.72 38.45
CA THR A 26 -9.06 21.64 38.68
C THR A 26 -10.21 22.16 39.56
N THR A 27 -11.44 21.75 39.25
CA THR A 27 -12.62 22.05 40.04
C THR A 27 -13.00 20.86 40.89
N GLY A 28 -13.77 21.13 41.97
CA GLY A 28 -14.43 20.06 42.75
C GLY A 28 -15.77 19.69 42.10
N GLY A 29 -16.32 18.59 42.58
CA GLY A 29 -17.65 18.12 42.16
C GLY A 29 -17.61 16.81 41.39
N THR A 30 -18.77 16.16 41.31
CA THR A 30 -18.90 14.90 40.55
C THR A 30 -19.08 15.21 39.07
N PRO A 31 -18.20 14.72 38.16
CA PRO A 31 -18.34 14.93 36.75
C PRO A 31 -19.53 14.15 36.18
N SER A 32 -20.17 14.73 35.16
CA SER A 32 -21.23 14.04 34.42
C SER A 32 -21.08 14.32 32.94
N ILE A 33 -21.27 13.29 32.11
CA ILE A 33 -21.32 13.41 30.66
C ILE A 33 -22.78 13.48 30.23
N SER A 34 -23.15 14.54 29.53
CA SER A 34 -24.47 14.71 28.94
C SER A 34 -24.57 14.01 27.58
N TYR A 35 -23.55 14.16 26.75
CA TYR A 35 -23.41 13.48 25.47
C TYR A 35 -21.97 13.57 24.95
N ILE A 36 -21.67 12.71 23.97
CA ILE A 36 -20.41 12.73 23.23
C ILE A 36 -20.71 12.94 21.74
N ARG A 37 -19.89 13.72 21.06
CA ARG A 37 -19.99 13.98 19.62
C ARG A 37 -18.63 13.97 18.95
N LEU A 38 -18.60 13.98 17.62
CA LEU A 38 -17.36 14.20 16.88
C LEU A 38 -16.78 15.59 17.20
N ALA A 39 -15.46 15.70 17.20
CA ALA A 39 -14.77 16.96 17.46
C ALA A 39 -14.92 17.96 16.31
N ASP A 40 -15.18 17.46 15.09
CA ASP A 40 -15.37 18.29 13.91
C ASP A 40 -16.60 19.21 14.03
N ALA A 41 -16.42 20.47 13.65
CA ALA A 41 -17.47 21.49 13.70
C ALA A 41 -18.64 21.21 12.73
N ALA A 42 -18.38 20.57 11.59
CA ALA A 42 -19.41 20.17 10.65
C ALA A 42 -20.33 19.07 11.20
N SER A 43 -19.82 18.29 12.15
CA SER A 43 -20.52 17.17 12.79
C SER A 43 -21.00 17.50 14.20
N LYS A 44 -21.22 18.78 14.51
CA LYS A 44 -21.61 19.27 15.86
C LYS A 44 -22.88 18.64 16.42
N ASP A 45 -23.79 18.20 15.56
CA ASP A 45 -25.07 17.60 15.92
C ASP A 45 -25.00 16.06 16.00
N SER A 46 -23.81 15.46 15.83
CA SER A 46 -23.62 14.01 15.99
C SER A 46 -23.79 13.62 17.47
N LEU A 47 -24.45 12.47 17.71
CA LEU A 47 -24.56 11.87 19.03
C LEU A 47 -23.92 10.47 18.98
N LEU A 48 -22.87 10.27 19.78
CA LEU A 48 -22.09 9.04 19.78
C LEU A 48 -22.37 8.23 21.04
N THR A 49 -22.72 6.96 20.84
CA THR A 49 -22.73 5.92 21.90
C THR A 49 -21.49 5.03 21.83
N GLY A 50 -20.65 5.25 20.81
CA GLY A 50 -19.37 4.59 20.60
C GLY A 50 -18.61 5.25 19.45
N ALA A 51 -17.31 5.04 19.38
CA ALA A 51 -16.45 5.51 18.30
C ALA A 51 -15.27 4.55 18.07
N PHE A 52 -14.73 4.57 16.85
CA PHE A 52 -13.51 3.83 16.54
C PHE A 52 -12.30 4.42 17.26
N GLN A 53 -11.30 3.59 17.45
CA GLN A 53 -9.97 4.01 17.90
C GLN A 53 -9.45 5.18 17.05
N ASN A 54 -8.63 6.04 17.65
CA ASN A 54 -8.09 7.27 17.02
C ASN A 54 -9.14 8.29 16.55
N THR A 55 -10.41 8.15 16.90
CA THR A 55 -11.44 9.14 16.57
C THR A 55 -11.34 10.34 17.51
N PRO A 56 -11.17 11.59 16.99
CA PRO A 56 -11.28 12.79 17.78
C PRO A 56 -12.74 13.02 18.20
N ILE A 57 -12.99 13.16 19.50
CA ILE A 57 -14.32 13.37 20.05
C ILE A 57 -14.36 14.59 20.97
N CYS A 58 -15.57 15.13 21.15
CA CYS A 58 -15.89 16.17 22.12
C CYS A 58 -16.86 15.57 23.15
N ILE A 59 -16.42 15.50 24.39
CA ILE A 59 -17.26 15.16 25.53
C ILE A 59 -17.90 16.45 26.04
N VAL A 60 -19.22 16.44 26.21
CA VAL A 60 -19.98 17.58 26.73
C VAL A 60 -20.67 17.15 28.04
N GLY A 61 -20.54 17.96 29.06
CA GLY A 61 -21.05 17.60 30.37
C GLY A 61 -20.95 18.73 31.40
N ASN A 62 -20.82 18.37 32.67
CA ASN A 62 -20.63 19.31 33.77
C ASN A 62 -19.53 18.81 34.71
N ASN A 63 -18.87 19.74 35.42
CA ASN A 63 -17.79 19.49 36.36
C ASN A 63 -16.62 18.67 35.71
N LEU A 64 -16.37 18.84 34.42
CA LEU A 64 -15.37 18.04 33.70
C LEU A 64 -13.93 18.42 34.09
N ARG A 65 -13.70 19.61 34.67
CA ARG A 65 -12.40 20.00 35.25
C ARG A 65 -12.05 19.23 36.55
N SER A 66 -12.99 18.49 37.13
CA SER A 66 -12.71 17.60 38.27
C SER A 66 -11.98 16.32 37.86
N ILE A 67 -11.91 16.01 36.55
CA ILE A 67 -11.32 14.79 36.03
C ILE A 67 -9.81 14.97 35.91
N VAL A 68 -9.05 14.07 36.52
CA VAL A 68 -7.58 14.04 36.48
C VAL A 68 -7.05 12.91 35.60
N ALA A 69 -7.84 11.84 35.40
CA ALA A 69 -7.53 10.74 34.49
C ALA A 69 -8.81 10.17 33.88
N MET A 70 -8.70 9.65 32.67
CA MET A 70 -9.82 9.03 31.96
C MET A 70 -9.35 7.78 31.24
N ASN A 71 -10.11 6.69 31.39
CA ASN A 71 -9.88 5.45 30.67
C ASN A 71 -11.11 5.09 29.83
N PHE A 72 -10.85 4.60 28.61
CA PHE A 72 -11.84 3.94 27.76
C PHE A 72 -11.64 2.43 27.92
N ASN A 73 -12.58 1.73 28.53
CA ASN A 73 -12.34 0.39 29.05
C ASN A 73 -11.14 0.39 30.02
N ASP A 74 -10.07 -0.34 29.69
CA ASP A 74 -8.81 -0.40 30.43
C ASP A 74 -7.68 0.45 29.80
N ARG A 75 -7.97 1.24 28.77
CA ARG A 75 -6.96 2.06 28.05
C ARG A 75 -7.03 3.52 28.45
N PRO A 76 -5.90 4.13 28.87
CA PRO A 76 -5.88 5.54 29.25
C PRO A 76 -6.01 6.44 28.04
N ALA A 77 -6.83 7.50 28.19
CA ALA A 77 -6.90 8.61 27.27
C ALA A 77 -5.93 9.71 27.67
N THR A 78 -5.33 10.37 26.67
CA THR A 78 -4.50 11.56 26.92
C THR A 78 -5.39 12.77 27.14
N LEU A 79 -5.37 13.32 28.35
CA LEU A 79 -6.03 14.58 28.67
C LEU A 79 -5.06 15.75 28.44
N ASN A 80 -5.47 16.70 27.60
CA ASN A 80 -4.74 17.95 27.41
C ASN A 80 -5.55 19.09 28.03
N THR A 81 -5.02 19.70 29.07
CA THR A 81 -5.70 20.76 29.85
C THR A 81 -6.05 21.98 29.01
N SER A 82 -5.32 22.25 27.92
CA SER A 82 -5.66 23.32 26.96
C SER A 82 -6.96 23.06 26.18
N TYR A 83 -7.44 21.84 26.15
CA TYR A 83 -8.68 21.41 25.50
C TYR A 83 -9.75 20.95 26.51
N MET A 84 -9.61 21.37 27.77
CA MET A 84 -10.54 21.03 28.83
C MET A 84 -11.16 22.29 29.43
N THR A 85 -12.47 22.32 29.46
CA THR A 85 -13.27 23.29 30.20
C THR A 85 -14.12 22.53 31.23
N ASP A 86 -14.89 23.28 32.02
CA ASP A 86 -15.82 22.61 32.96
C ASP A 86 -16.98 21.90 32.25
N ASN A 87 -17.26 22.29 31.00
CA ASN A 87 -18.36 21.71 30.20
C ASN A 87 -17.95 20.93 28.99
N THR A 88 -16.69 20.97 28.57
CA THR A 88 -16.21 20.24 27.37
C THR A 88 -14.81 19.69 27.53
N ILE A 89 -14.57 18.52 26.96
CA ILE A 89 -13.24 17.94 26.77
C ILE A 89 -13.10 17.51 25.31
N LEU A 90 -12.05 18.01 24.65
CA LEU A 90 -11.65 17.47 23.34
C LEU A 90 -10.51 16.48 23.57
N LEU A 91 -10.68 15.26 23.10
CA LEU A 91 -9.68 14.20 23.17
C LEU A 91 -9.84 13.21 22.02
N THR A 92 -8.86 12.35 21.87
CA THR A 92 -8.91 11.25 20.91
C THR A 92 -9.16 9.93 21.64
N VAL A 93 -10.08 9.10 21.14
CA VAL A 93 -10.29 7.74 21.65
C VAL A 93 -8.96 6.98 21.58
N PRO A 94 -8.53 6.29 22.66
CA PRO A 94 -7.25 5.59 22.68
C PRO A 94 -7.04 4.70 21.47
N LYS A 95 -5.80 4.68 20.96
CA LYS A 95 -5.42 3.88 19.80
C LYS A 95 -5.26 2.40 20.10
N ASP A 96 -4.91 2.09 21.35
CA ASP A 96 -4.59 0.73 21.75
C ASP A 96 -5.87 -0.08 21.98
N ILE A 97 -5.86 -1.33 21.52
CA ILE A 97 -6.99 -2.25 21.69
C ILE A 97 -7.12 -2.59 23.18
N PRO A 98 -8.33 -2.51 23.77
CA PRO A 98 -8.53 -2.88 25.16
C PRO A 98 -8.32 -4.39 25.36
N ASP A 99 -7.62 -4.74 26.46
CA ASP A 99 -7.52 -6.14 26.91
C ASP A 99 -8.82 -6.57 27.58
N VAL A 100 -9.46 -5.64 28.32
CA VAL A 100 -10.72 -5.85 29.00
C VAL A 100 -11.77 -4.88 28.45
N VAL A 101 -12.80 -5.42 27.79
CA VAL A 101 -13.90 -4.63 27.22
C VAL A 101 -15.04 -4.54 28.23
N THR A 102 -15.32 -3.33 28.70
CA THR A 102 -16.41 -3.03 29.64
C THR A 102 -17.49 -2.15 29.03
N ASP A 103 -17.25 -1.61 27.81
CA ASP A 103 -18.10 -0.64 27.12
C ASP A 103 -18.35 0.64 27.96
N LYS A 104 -17.33 1.08 28.73
CA LYS A 104 -17.40 2.23 29.62
C LYS A 104 -16.21 3.18 29.49
N ILE A 105 -16.50 4.46 29.73
CA ILE A 105 -15.51 5.46 30.08
C ILE A 105 -15.45 5.53 31.60
N TYR A 106 -14.25 5.52 32.16
CA TYR A 106 -13.97 5.69 33.58
C TYR A 106 -13.33 7.06 33.79
N MET A 107 -13.99 7.92 34.55
CA MET A 107 -13.51 9.27 34.90
C MET A 107 -13.01 9.23 36.33
N ILE A 108 -11.73 9.48 36.53
CA ILE A 108 -11.09 9.53 37.85
C ILE A 108 -10.99 10.98 38.28
N THR A 109 -11.54 11.31 39.44
CA THR A 109 -11.64 12.68 39.93
C THR A 109 -10.45 13.06 40.81
N THR A 110 -10.34 14.35 41.13
CA THR A 110 -9.38 14.89 42.11
C THR A 110 -9.56 14.30 43.50
N SER A 111 -10.76 13.82 43.86
CA SER A 111 -11.04 13.10 45.11
C SER A 111 -10.71 11.62 45.04
N ASN A 112 -10.17 11.15 43.90
CA ASN A 112 -9.90 9.73 43.63
C ASN A 112 -11.17 8.85 43.55
N ASP A 113 -12.33 9.48 43.31
CA ASP A 113 -13.56 8.77 42.99
C ASP A 113 -13.60 8.41 41.51
N THR A 114 -14.27 7.31 41.18
CA THR A 114 -14.45 6.88 39.79
C THR A 114 -15.92 6.99 39.40
N VAL A 115 -16.18 7.77 38.32
CA VAL A 115 -17.49 7.90 37.72
C VAL A 115 -17.46 7.22 36.34
N THR A 116 -18.52 6.52 35.96
CA THR A 116 -18.58 5.77 34.70
C THR A 116 -19.63 6.33 33.75
N TYR A 117 -19.39 6.20 32.45
CA TYR A 117 -20.32 6.52 31.39
C TYR A 117 -20.29 5.40 30.32
N ASP A 118 -21.46 4.99 29.84
CA ASP A 118 -21.57 3.93 28.85
C ASP A 118 -21.12 4.41 27.47
N PHE A 119 -20.06 3.83 26.92
CA PHE A 119 -19.50 4.21 25.65
C PHE A 119 -18.68 3.07 25.06
N LYS A 120 -18.92 2.70 23.80
CA LYS A 120 -18.25 1.60 23.11
C LYS A 120 -17.01 2.08 22.35
N VAL A 121 -15.88 1.46 22.61
CA VAL A 121 -14.72 1.55 21.71
C VAL A 121 -14.91 0.54 20.58
N LEU A 122 -15.16 1.04 19.38
CA LEU A 122 -15.35 0.23 18.19
C LEU A 122 -13.98 -0.16 17.63
N ILE A 123 -13.83 -1.43 17.28
CA ILE A 123 -12.61 -1.96 16.67
C ILE A 123 -12.93 -2.32 15.23
N ASN A 124 -12.02 -1.95 14.33
CA ASN A 124 -12.20 -2.22 12.91
C ASN A 124 -12.20 -3.73 12.62
N PRO A 125 -12.98 -4.17 11.64
CA PRO A 125 -12.83 -5.52 11.11
C PRO A 125 -11.41 -5.71 10.53
N PRO A 126 -10.97 -6.94 10.32
CA PRO A 126 -9.67 -7.19 9.69
C PRO A 126 -9.62 -6.57 8.30
N SER A 127 -8.46 -6.11 7.86
CA SER A 127 -8.20 -5.76 6.46
C SER A 127 -7.20 -6.76 5.87
N VAL A 128 -7.48 -7.27 4.67
CA VAL A 128 -6.68 -8.27 3.96
C VAL A 128 -6.12 -7.60 2.73
N LEU A 129 -4.86 -7.13 2.81
CA LEU A 129 -4.30 -6.21 1.84
C LEU A 129 -3.51 -6.90 0.73
N SER A 130 -2.68 -7.88 1.08
CA SER A 130 -1.83 -8.60 0.11
C SER A 130 -1.45 -9.98 0.63
N MET A 131 -0.97 -10.81 -0.27
CA MET A 131 -0.25 -12.05 0.03
C MET A 131 1.16 -11.96 -0.56
N GLU A 132 2.16 -12.42 0.18
CA GLU A 132 3.55 -12.28 -0.25
C GLU A 132 3.84 -13.01 -1.56
N ASN A 133 3.26 -14.21 -1.73
CA ASN A 133 3.23 -14.95 -2.98
C ASN A 133 1.80 -15.47 -3.22
N GLU A 134 1.08 -14.87 -4.17
CA GLU A 134 -0.28 -15.29 -4.51
C GLU A 134 -0.33 -16.66 -5.22
N GLN A 135 0.83 -17.14 -5.71
CA GLN A 135 1.01 -18.42 -6.41
C GLN A 135 1.76 -19.46 -5.55
N ALA A 136 1.79 -19.29 -4.22
CA ALA A 136 2.50 -20.20 -3.32
C ALA A 136 1.98 -21.63 -3.44
N LYS A 137 2.90 -22.58 -3.61
CA LYS A 137 2.59 -24.01 -3.79
C LYS A 137 2.20 -24.69 -2.47
N ALA A 138 1.53 -25.80 -2.58
CA ALA A 138 1.27 -26.68 -1.45
C ALA A 138 2.56 -27.01 -0.68
N GLY A 139 2.52 -26.91 0.64
CA GLY A 139 3.66 -27.11 1.53
C GLY A 139 4.55 -25.86 1.72
N GLU A 140 4.47 -24.86 0.86
CA GLU A 140 5.19 -23.61 1.02
C GLU A 140 4.56 -22.72 2.12
N GLU A 141 5.27 -21.68 2.49
CA GLU A 141 4.76 -20.68 3.43
C GLU A 141 3.89 -19.66 2.71
N GLY A 142 2.63 -19.55 3.13
CA GLY A 142 1.74 -18.46 2.77
C GLY A 142 1.83 -17.35 3.82
N VAL A 143 1.93 -16.09 3.38
CA VAL A 143 2.00 -14.92 4.25
C VAL A 143 0.97 -13.89 3.79
N ILE A 144 -0.10 -13.72 4.57
CA ILE A 144 -1.13 -12.71 4.34
C ILE A 144 -0.77 -11.47 5.15
N LYS A 145 -0.77 -10.30 4.52
CA LYS A 145 -0.52 -9.00 5.14
C LYS A 145 -1.79 -8.16 5.20
N GLY A 146 -1.97 -7.44 6.29
CA GLY A 146 -3.15 -6.63 6.52
C GLY A 146 -3.13 -5.90 7.84
N ASN A 147 -4.30 -5.71 8.46
CA ASN A 147 -4.41 -5.10 9.79
C ASN A 147 -5.56 -5.73 10.58
N TYR A 148 -5.53 -5.58 11.90
CA TYR A 148 -6.55 -6.06 12.83
C TYR A 148 -6.75 -7.59 12.78
N PHE A 149 -5.69 -8.33 12.59
CA PHE A 149 -5.71 -9.79 12.67
C PHE A 149 -5.70 -10.23 14.14
N LEU A 150 -6.85 -10.02 14.78
CA LEU A 150 -7.04 -10.27 16.20
C LEU A 150 -7.48 -11.71 16.44
N ASP A 151 -6.66 -12.44 17.19
CA ASP A 151 -6.85 -13.85 17.50
C ASP A 151 -7.08 -14.02 19.01
N TYR A 152 -8.29 -14.38 19.40
CA TYR A 152 -8.65 -14.57 20.81
C TYR A 152 -8.97 -16.04 21.11
N PRO A 153 -8.64 -16.54 22.32
CA PRO A 153 -8.96 -17.93 22.69
C PRO A 153 -10.46 -18.25 22.63
N ASP A 154 -11.32 -17.28 22.96
CA ASP A 154 -12.78 -17.42 22.95
C ASP A 154 -13.40 -17.17 21.56
N PHE A 155 -12.65 -16.57 20.66
CA PHE A 155 -13.04 -16.33 19.26
C PHE A 155 -11.80 -16.39 18.35
N PRO A 156 -11.30 -17.60 18.03
CA PRO A 156 -10.12 -17.74 17.19
C PRO A 156 -10.30 -17.12 15.81
N LEU A 157 -9.27 -16.42 15.31
CA LEU A 157 -9.21 -15.95 13.94
C LEU A 157 -9.24 -17.15 12.98
N THR A 158 -10.02 -17.04 11.90
CA THR A 158 -10.05 -18.03 10.82
C THR A 158 -9.71 -17.41 9.48
N VAL A 159 -8.98 -18.17 8.67
CA VAL A 159 -8.71 -17.90 7.25
C VAL A 159 -9.56 -18.85 6.43
N GLU A 160 -10.36 -18.34 5.51
CA GLU A 160 -11.26 -19.10 4.67
C GLU A 160 -10.91 -18.88 3.20
N PHE A 161 -10.61 -19.97 2.49
CA PHE A 161 -10.48 -20.01 1.04
C PHE A 161 -11.86 -20.23 0.38
N PRO A 162 -11.99 -20.12 -0.96
CA PRO A 162 -13.24 -20.43 -1.65
C PRO A 162 -13.87 -21.76 -1.26
N ASN A 163 -15.14 -21.93 -1.61
CA ASN A 163 -15.92 -23.15 -1.32
C ASN A 163 -16.07 -23.46 0.18
N ASN A 164 -15.96 -22.41 1.06
CA ASN A 164 -16.00 -22.53 2.51
C ASN A 164 -14.88 -23.40 3.10
N TYR A 165 -13.76 -23.47 2.43
CA TYR A 165 -12.58 -24.18 2.94
C TYR A 165 -11.93 -23.34 4.05
N VAL A 166 -12.15 -23.73 5.29
CA VAL A 166 -11.52 -23.08 6.45
C VAL A 166 -10.13 -23.70 6.66
N LEU A 167 -9.10 -22.87 6.65
CA LEU A 167 -7.71 -23.28 6.92
C LEU A 167 -7.63 -23.95 8.31
N PRO A 168 -7.25 -25.23 8.42
CA PRO A 168 -7.11 -25.89 9.72
C PRO A 168 -6.05 -25.20 10.58
N ARG A 169 -6.30 -25.10 11.88
CA ARG A 169 -5.46 -24.32 12.81
C ARG A 169 -4.01 -24.80 12.84
N GLU A 170 -3.77 -26.07 12.66
CA GLU A 170 -2.44 -26.68 12.59
C GLU A 170 -1.56 -26.19 11.44
N TYR A 171 -2.16 -25.63 10.38
CA TYR A 171 -1.44 -25.01 9.28
C TYR A 171 -1.02 -23.57 9.62
N ILE A 172 -1.66 -22.92 10.59
CA ILE A 172 -1.31 -21.55 10.99
C ILE A 172 -0.06 -21.59 11.88
N LYS A 173 1.01 -20.95 11.40
CA LYS A 173 2.30 -20.87 12.11
C LYS A 173 2.33 -19.72 13.12
N SER A 174 1.84 -18.56 12.70
CA SER A 174 1.79 -17.37 13.56
C SER A 174 0.75 -16.38 13.10
N ILE A 175 0.22 -15.61 14.04
CA ILE A 175 -0.68 -14.48 13.80
C ILE A 175 -0.13 -13.29 14.58
N THR A 176 0.06 -12.17 13.90
CA THR A 176 0.33 -10.87 14.50
C THR A 176 -0.79 -9.90 14.14
N MET A 177 -0.76 -8.67 14.63
CA MET A 177 -1.73 -7.64 14.26
C MET A 177 -1.82 -7.40 12.74
N THR A 178 -0.72 -7.62 12.02
CA THR A 178 -0.56 -7.23 10.61
C THR A 178 -0.21 -8.39 9.68
N GLU A 179 0.00 -9.58 10.21
CA GLU A 179 0.49 -10.71 9.41
C GLU A 179 -0.05 -12.05 9.91
N ILE A 180 -0.45 -12.91 8.97
CA ILE A 180 -0.80 -14.31 9.20
C ILE A 180 0.16 -15.16 8.38
N ARG A 181 0.94 -16.04 9.05
CA ARG A 181 1.82 -17.03 8.41
C ARG A 181 1.21 -18.42 8.54
N PHE A 182 1.21 -19.16 7.45
CA PHE A 182 0.64 -20.51 7.40
C PHE A 182 1.37 -21.39 6.39
N THR A 183 1.22 -22.70 6.50
CA THR A 183 1.61 -23.62 5.44
C THR A 183 0.45 -23.74 4.46
N VAL A 184 0.69 -23.60 3.17
CA VAL A 184 -0.33 -23.76 2.13
C VAL A 184 -0.79 -25.22 2.08
N PRO A 185 -2.09 -25.54 2.29
CA PRO A 185 -2.61 -26.89 2.14
C PRO A 185 -2.58 -27.38 0.69
N GLU A 186 -2.50 -28.70 0.49
CA GLU A 186 -2.49 -29.31 -0.83
C GLU A 186 -3.80 -29.09 -1.60
N ASP A 187 -4.91 -29.00 -0.88
CA ASP A 187 -6.27 -28.87 -1.40
C ASP A 187 -6.86 -27.45 -1.26
N ALA A 188 -6.03 -26.44 -0.99
CA ALA A 188 -6.47 -25.05 -0.87
C ALA A 188 -7.05 -24.53 -2.20
N PRO A 189 -8.35 -24.16 -2.27
CA PRO A 189 -8.94 -23.70 -3.52
C PRO A 189 -8.45 -22.32 -3.94
N ALA A 190 -8.27 -22.13 -5.26
CA ALA A 190 -7.94 -20.84 -5.84
C ALA A 190 -9.11 -19.83 -5.69
N GLY A 191 -8.77 -18.56 -5.48
CA GLY A 191 -9.70 -17.44 -5.43
C GLY A 191 -9.52 -16.51 -4.23
N PHE A 192 -10.57 -15.74 -3.91
CA PHE A 192 -10.51 -14.76 -2.83
C PHE A 192 -10.44 -15.42 -1.45
N ILE A 193 -9.54 -14.91 -0.61
CA ILE A 193 -9.41 -15.34 0.79
C ILE A 193 -10.27 -14.43 1.68
N LYS A 194 -10.88 -15.00 2.73
CA LYS A 194 -11.54 -14.25 3.77
C LYS A 194 -10.81 -14.44 5.09
N VAL A 195 -10.71 -13.38 5.87
CA VAL A 195 -10.24 -13.44 7.25
C VAL A 195 -11.39 -13.01 8.15
N LYS A 196 -11.71 -13.85 9.13
CA LYS A 196 -12.76 -13.61 10.12
C LYS A 196 -12.15 -13.49 11.51
N THR A 197 -12.53 -12.41 12.19
CA THR A 197 -12.20 -12.16 13.61
C THR A 197 -13.48 -11.90 14.39
N LYS A 198 -13.36 -11.71 15.70
CA LYS A 198 -14.47 -11.27 16.58
C LYS A 198 -15.13 -9.97 16.08
N TYR A 199 -14.40 -9.13 15.35
CA TYR A 199 -14.84 -7.80 14.91
C TYR A 199 -15.35 -7.74 13.47
N GLY A 200 -15.38 -8.86 12.79
CA GLY A 200 -15.96 -8.96 11.45
C GLY A 200 -15.22 -9.90 10.52
N THR A 201 -15.69 -9.93 9.29
CA THR A 201 -15.11 -10.74 8.20
C THR A 201 -14.81 -9.84 7.01
N THR A 202 -13.62 -9.95 6.47
CA THR A 202 -13.21 -9.20 5.27
C THR A 202 -12.63 -10.15 4.23
N ARG A 203 -13.03 -9.94 2.98
CA ARG A 203 -12.50 -10.62 1.81
C ARG A 203 -11.26 -9.87 1.29
N SER A 204 -10.24 -10.60 0.81
CA SER A 204 -9.10 -10.03 0.12
C SER A 204 -9.52 -9.28 -1.16
N ASN A 205 -8.71 -8.32 -1.58
CA ASN A 205 -8.78 -7.67 -2.88
C ASN A 205 -7.94 -8.40 -3.95
N PHE A 206 -7.25 -9.46 -3.58
CA PHE A 206 -6.46 -10.35 -4.44
C PHE A 206 -7.03 -11.76 -4.41
N GLN A 207 -6.67 -12.58 -5.37
CA GLN A 207 -7.00 -14.01 -5.39
C GLN A 207 -5.73 -14.83 -5.19
N PHE A 208 -5.85 -15.88 -4.39
CA PHE A 208 -4.87 -16.96 -4.32
C PHE A 208 -4.95 -17.78 -5.62
N HIS A 209 -3.83 -18.10 -6.24
CA HIS A 209 -3.72 -18.75 -7.55
C HIS A 209 -4.56 -18.06 -8.64
N ASP A 210 -4.44 -16.73 -8.73
CA ASP A 210 -5.21 -15.95 -9.70
C ASP A 210 -4.77 -16.24 -11.13
N GLN A 211 -5.70 -16.77 -11.92
CA GLN A 211 -5.53 -17.10 -13.35
C GLN A 211 -6.21 -16.09 -14.26
N ARG A 212 -6.75 -14.98 -13.72
CA ARG A 212 -7.40 -13.95 -14.52
C ARG A 212 -6.35 -13.09 -15.21
N GLY A 213 -6.71 -12.59 -16.41
CA GLY A 213 -5.95 -11.56 -17.10
C GLY A 213 -4.49 -11.90 -17.40
N ILE A 214 -4.14 -13.20 -17.55
CA ILE A 214 -2.79 -13.63 -17.91
C ILE A 214 -2.41 -13.04 -19.26
N LEU A 215 -1.30 -12.29 -19.28
CA LEU A 215 -0.66 -11.77 -20.48
C LEU A 215 0.47 -12.69 -20.92
N PHE A 216 1.34 -13.10 -20.00
CA PHE A 216 2.48 -13.99 -20.26
C PHE A 216 2.75 -14.88 -19.04
N ASP A 217 2.66 -16.21 -19.23
CA ASP A 217 3.06 -17.22 -18.26
C ASP A 217 4.32 -17.99 -18.76
N PHE A 218 4.83 -17.66 -19.93
CA PHE A 218 5.99 -18.23 -20.59
C PHE A 218 5.91 -19.73 -20.91
N ASP A 219 4.83 -20.39 -20.56
CA ASP A 219 4.60 -21.82 -20.75
C ASP A 219 3.64 -22.12 -21.89
N THR A 220 2.49 -21.44 -21.88
CA THR A 220 1.37 -21.76 -22.75
C THR A 220 1.07 -20.60 -23.72
N PRO A 221 0.77 -20.91 -25.00
CA PRO A 221 0.30 -19.89 -25.90
C PRO A 221 -1.03 -19.29 -25.40
N ASN A 222 -1.15 -17.97 -25.42
CA ASN A 222 -2.44 -17.33 -25.21
C ASN A 222 -3.43 -17.84 -26.29
N PRO A 223 -4.63 -18.32 -25.93
CA PRO A 223 -5.56 -18.94 -26.88
C PRO A 223 -6.09 -17.98 -27.95
N VAL A 224 -6.03 -16.66 -27.71
CA VAL A 224 -6.47 -15.65 -28.69
C VAL A 224 -5.36 -15.28 -29.64
N THR A 225 -4.12 -15.16 -29.14
CA THR A 225 -2.98 -14.58 -29.87
C THR A 225 -1.97 -15.63 -30.31
N ASN A 226 -2.01 -16.83 -29.73
CA ASN A 226 -1.00 -17.86 -29.87
C ASN A 226 0.43 -17.38 -29.48
N VAL A 227 0.51 -16.35 -28.62
CA VAL A 227 1.79 -15.79 -28.13
C VAL A 227 2.20 -16.51 -26.85
N VAL A 228 3.33 -17.17 -26.88
CA VAL A 228 3.94 -17.83 -25.72
C VAL A 228 4.95 -16.90 -25.05
N LEU A 229 5.85 -16.34 -25.84
CA LEU A 229 7.09 -15.76 -25.36
C LEU A 229 7.20 -14.25 -25.66
N GLY A 230 6.17 -13.54 -25.97
CA GLY A 230 6.23 -12.10 -26.18
C GLY A 230 7.35 -11.63 -27.13
N ASN A 231 7.79 -12.45 -28.05
CA ASN A 231 8.94 -12.19 -28.91
C ASN A 231 8.55 -11.32 -30.11
N HIS A 232 8.31 -10.04 -29.86
CA HIS A 232 7.89 -9.09 -30.89
C HIS A 232 8.58 -7.71 -30.70
N GLY A 233 9.84 -7.76 -30.33
CA GLY A 233 10.71 -6.61 -30.14
C GLY A 233 12.08 -6.81 -30.80
N TRP A 234 13.09 -6.09 -30.35
CA TRP A 234 14.44 -6.16 -30.91
C TRP A 234 15.26 -7.31 -30.35
N HIS A 235 15.00 -7.70 -29.11
CA HIS A 235 15.83 -8.68 -28.41
C HIS A 235 15.06 -9.96 -28.18
N ALA A 236 15.77 -11.09 -28.29
CA ALA A 236 15.25 -12.38 -27.88
C ALA A 236 15.19 -12.43 -26.35
N GLN A 237 14.07 -12.87 -25.80
CA GLN A 237 13.91 -13.07 -24.36
C GLN A 237 14.73 -14.27 -23.89
N LYS A 238 15.30 -14.15 -22.69
CA LYS A 238 15.94 -15.26 -21.99
C LYS A 238 14.87 -16.02 -21.19
N ILE A 239 14.34 -17.09 -21.78
CA ILE A 239 13.36 -17.95 -21.12
C ILE A 239 14.07 -19.21 -20.62
N GLN A 240 13.90 -19.50 -19.33
CA GLN A 240 14.56 -20.61 -18.65
C GLN A 240 13.56 -21.45 -17.85
N GLU A 241 13.97 -22.66 -17.53
CA GLU A 241 13.27 -23.59 -16.65
C GLU A 241 14.33 -24.35 -15.82
N ASP A 242 14.17 -24.35 -14.51
CA ASP A 242 15.04 -25.05 -13.57
C ASP A 242 14.28 -25.44 -12.30
N GLU A 243 14.97 -26.02 -11.33
CA GLU A 243 14.40 -26.44 -10.04
C GLU A 243 13.87 -25.28 -9.19
N THR A 244 14.19 -24.05 -9.52
CA THR A 244 13.72 -22.86 -8.83
C THR A 244 12.52 -22.20 -9.51
N SER A 245 12.04 -22.76 -10.63
CA SER A 245 10.87 -22.27 -11.35
C SER A 245 9.62 -22.25 -10.48
N LEU A 246 8.82 -21.20 -10.60
CA LEU A 246 7.51 -21.15 -9.96
C LEU A 246 6.58 -22.19 -10.60
N SER A 247 6.44 -22.13 -11.93
CA SER A 247 5.72 -23.13 -12.73
C SER A 247 6.37 -23.17 -14.11
N GLY A 248 6.83 -24.35 -14.56
CA GLY A 248 7.45 -24.47 -15.89
C GLY A 248 8.56 -23.44 -16.15
N LYS A 249 8.35 -22.53 -17.08
CA LYS A 249 9.34 -21.56 -17.53
C LYS A 249 9.12 -20.19 -16.91
N TYR A 250 10.20 -19.41 -16.85
CA TYR A 250 10.19 -18.01 -16.39
C TYR A 250 11.07 -17.13 -17.29
N LEU A 251 10.82 -15.85 -17.29
CA LEU A 251 11.69 -14.83 -17.89
C LEU A 251 12.88 -14.56 -16.97
N LEU A 252 14.10 -14.61 -17.48
CA LEU A 252 15.31 -14.17 -16.81
C LEU A 252 15.73 -12.78 -17.30
N LEU A 253 15.85 -11.82 -16.41
CA LEU A 253 16.53 -10.55 -16.65
C LEU A 253 17.82 -10.52 -15.85
N GLY A 254 18.93 -10.15 -16.51
CA GLY A 254 20.24 -10.07 -15.88
C GLY A 254 21.09 -11.32 -16.11
N ASP A 255 21.70 -11.85 -15.02
CA ASP A 255 22.77 -12.84 -15.01
C ASP A 255 24.00 -12.37 -15.81
N VAL A 256 24.27 -11.08 -15.70
CA VAL A 256 25.44 -10.36 -16.19
C VAL A 256 25.72 -9.15 -15.31
N ASP A 257 26.95 -8.63 -15.34
CA ASP A 257 27.33 -7.46 -14.57
C ASP A 257 26.56 -6.21 -15.00
N MET A 258 26.17 -5.43 -14.02
CA MET A 258 25.49 -4.13 -14.15
C MET A 258 26.27 -3.09 -13.34
N THR A 259 26.64 -1.98 -13.97
CA THR A 259 27.31 -0.87 -13.29
C THR A 259 26.34 -0.03 -12.47
N ALA A 260 26.87 0.70 -11.48
CA ALA A 260 26.10 1.54 -10.55
C ALA A 260 25.18 2.55 -11.25
N ASP A 261 25.59 3.07 -12.40
CA ASP A 261 24.81 3.98 -13.24
C ASP A 261 23.78 3.25 -14.14
N GLY A 262 23.77 1.91 -14.09
CA GLY A 262 22.86 1.09 -14.88
C GLY A 262 23.15 1.20 -16.36
N ALA A 263 24.38 0.84 -16.78
CA ALA A 263 24.79 0.85 -18.18
C ALA A 263 23.76 0.20 -19.09
N TRP A 264 23.57 0.76 -20.27
CA TRP A 264 22.64 0.26 -21.25
C TRP A 264 23.06 -1.12 -21.75
N ASN A 265 22.38 -2.15 -21.28
CA ASN A 265 22.57 -3.54 -21.66
C ASN A 265 21.21 -4.21 -21.88
N ASP A 266 20.45 -3.65 -22.81
CA ASP A 266 19.07 -4.01 -23.08
C ASP A 266 18.90 -5.48 -23.51
N GLY A 267 19.86 -6.06 -24.24
CA GLY A 267 19.81 -7.47 -24.64
C GLY A 267 19.79 -8.49 -23.48
N ASN A 268 20.17 -8.08 -22.25
CA ASN A 268 20.13 -8.95 -21.08
C ASN A 268 19.06 -8.52 -20.05
N PHE A 269 18.56 -7.31 -20.15
CA PHE A 269 17.69 -6.69 -19.16
C PHE A 269 16.36 -6.22 -19.72
N SER A 270 15.91 -6.80 -20.87
CA SER A 270 14.65 -6.41 -21.47
C SER A 270 13.72 -7.60 -21.74
N PHE A 271 12.44 -7.30 -21.64
CA PHE A 271 11.35 -8.07 -22.22
C PHE A 271 10.52 -7.11 -23.06
N GLU A 272 10.29 -7.48 -24.33
CA GLU A 272 9.64 -6.62 -25.30
C GLU A 272 8.51 -7.38 -25.98
N TYR A 273 7.28 -6.89 -25.83
CA TYR A 273 6.16 -7.27 -26.65
C TYR A 273 5.57 -6.04 -27.30
N TRP A 274 5.84 -5.85 -28.59
CA TRP A 274 5.39 -4.71 -29.37
C TRP A 274 4.29 -5.14 -30.34
N ALA A 275 3.11 -4.54 -30.20
CA ALA A 275 1.97 -4.81 -31.05
C ALA A 275 2.04 -4.13 -32.42
N GLY A 276 2.97 -3.17 -32.61
CA GLY A 276 3.23 -2.51 -33.89
C GLY A 276 4.10 -3.36 -34.81
N ASP A 277 4.12 -3.01 -36.07
CA ASP A 277 4.97 -3.67 -37.06
C ASP A 277 6.37 -3.04 -37.17
N TRP A 278 7.27 -3.73 -37.88
CA TRP A 278 8.62 -3.28 -38.15
C TRP A 278 8.72 -2.07 -39.10
N ASN A 279 7.63 -1.67 -39.75
CA ASN A 279 7.59 -0.58 -40.70
C ASN A 279 7.02 0.74 -40.16
N GLY A 280 6.78 0.80 -38.85
CA GLY A 280 6.39 2.03 -38.17
C GLY A 280 4.90 2.23 -38.00
N GLY A 281 4.08 1.21 -38.19
CA GLY A 281 2.65 1.22 -37.95
C GLY A 281 2.15 -0.12 -37.40
N PHE A 282 0.89 -0.18 -37.02
CA PHE A 282 0.25 -1.44 -36.69
C PHE A 282 -0.29 -2.11 -37.94
N SER A 283 0.39 -3.16 -38.42
CA SER A 283 -0.02 -3.91 -39.62
C SER A 283 -1.01 -5.04 -39.36
N GLY A 284 -1.24 -5.36 -38.09
CA GLY A 284 -2.05 -6.49 -37.68
C GLY A 284 -1.26 -7.77 -37.46
N ASP A 285 0.07 -7.73 -37.58
CA ASP A 285 0.92 -8.90 -37.32
C ASP A 285 1.08 -9.17 -35.81
N GLY A 286 1.04 -8.10 -34.98
CA GLY A 286 1.05 -8.19 -33.53
C GLY A 286 -0.36 -8.07 -32.95
N VAL A 287 -0.71 -8.96 -32.05
CA VAL A 287 -1.98 -8.88 -31.35
C VAL A 287 -1.84 -7.87 -30.21
N LYS A 288 -2.82 -6.99 -30.04
CA LYS A 288 -2.83 -6.05 -28.94
C LYS A 288 -3.12 -6.78 -27.63
N LEU A 289 -2.39 -6.47 -26.57
CA LEU A 289 -2.68 -7.02 -25.24
C LEU A 289 -4.09 -6.61 -24.74
N SER A 290 -4.58 -5.46 -25.19
CA SER A 290 -5.96 -5.01 -24.96
C SER A 290 -7.03 -5.85 -25.69
N ASP A 291 -6.67 -6.73 -26.60
CA ASP A 291 -7.58 -7.74 -27.17
C ASP A 291 -7.60 -9.04 -26.35
N ILE A 292 -6.62 -9.21 -25.43
CA ILE A 292 -6.51 -10.36 -24.51
C ILE A 292 -7.21 -10.06 -23.19
N VAL A 293 -6.97 -8.85 -22.66
CA VAL A 293 -7.50 -8.39 -21.37
C VAL A 293 -8.31 -7.12 -21.60
N ASP A 294 -9.47 -7.05 -20.97
CA ASP A 294 -10.32 -5.85 -20.98
C ASP A 294 -9.73 -4.79 -20.03
N PHE A 295 -9.18 -3.72 -20.60
CA PHE A 295 -8.64 -2.57 -19.88
C PHE A 295 -9.62 -1.41 -19.76
N THR A 296 -10.92 -1.60 -20.00
CA THR A 296 -11.91 -0.50 -19.91
C THR A 296 -11.95 0.14 -18.51
N ASP A 297 -11.69 -0.63 -17.47
CA ASP A 297 -11.63 -0.17 -16.08
C ASP A 297 -10.20 -0.18 -15.52
N PHE A 298 -9.20 0.17 -16.36
CA PHE A 298 -7.78 0.11 -15.97
C PHE A 298 -7.46 0.94 -14.71
N GLU A 299 -8.24 1.98 -14.41
CA GLU A 299 -8.09 2.77 -13.20
C GLU A 299 -8.29 1.95 -11.91
N ASN A 300 -9.04 0.86 -11.99
CA ASN A 300 -9.28 -0.10 -10.91
C ASN A 300 -8.56 -1.45 -11.14
N MET A 301 -7.49 -1.45 -11.92
CA MET A 301 -6.70 -2.66 -12.23
C MET A 301 -5.24 -2.50 -11.79
N SER A 302 -4.58 -3.64 -11.65
CA SER A 302 -3.13 -3.73 -11.41
C SER A 302 -2.46 -4.68 -12.39
N LEU A 303 -1.25 -4.32 -12.82
CA LEU A 303 -0.29 -5.27 -13.34
C LEU A 303 0.29 -6.05 -12.17
N LYS A 304 0.29 -7.37 -12.27
CA LYS A 304 0.92 -8.27 -11.31
C LYS A 304 1.86 -9.23 -12.00
N PHE A 305 2.90 -9.63 -11.31
CA PHE A 305 3.79 -10.72 -11.71
C PHE A 305 4.48 -11.30 -10.48
N GLU A 306 4.88 -12.53 -10.57
CA GLU A 306 5.75 -13.14 -9.57
C GLU A 306 7.21 -12.86 -9.92
N MET A 307 8.00 -12.51 -8.90
CA MET A 307 9.42 -12.20 -9.04
C MET A 307 10.24 -13.00 -8.00
N CYS A 308 11.38 -13.53 -8.45
CA CYS A 308 12.33 -14.22 -7.57
C CYS A 308 13.74 -13.70 -7.85
N ILE A 309 14.42 -13.29 -6.77
CA ILE A 309 15.80 -12.80 -6.81
C ILE A 309 16.59 -13.52 -5.72
N PRO A 310 17.55 -14.39 -6.09
CA PRO A 310 18.37 -15.09 -5.12
C PRO A 310 19.34 -14.14 -4.39
N GLU A 311 19.82 -14.52 -3.22
CA GLU A 311 20.76 -13.71 -2.43
C GLU A 311 22.05 -13.40 -3.17
N ASN A 312 22.58 -14.37 -3.93
CA ASN A 312 23.80 -14.24 -4.73
C ASN A 312 23.61 -13.46 -6.04
N GLY A 313 22.38 -13.09 -6.37
CA GLY A 313 22.00 -12.30 -7.53
C GLY A 313 21.23 -11.03 -7.13
N ALA A 314 21.58 -10.44 -5.98
CA ALA A 314 20.91 -9.26 -5.46
C ALA A 314 20.96 -8.08 -6.44
N TRP A 315 19.85 -7.38 -6.55
CA TRP A 315 19.66 -6.24 -7.45
C TRP A 315 19.96 -4.93 -6.71
N ALA A 316 20.86 -4.11 -7.25
CA ALA A 316 21.35 -2.91 -6.57
C ALA A 316 21.53 -1.69 -7.49
N ALA A 317 21.22 -1.80 -8.78
CA ALA A 317 21.34 -0.70 -9.73
C ALA A 317 20.27 -0.79 -10.81
N ALA A 318 20.06 0.30 -11.53
CA ALA A 318 19.05 0.50 -12.58
C ALA A 318 17.63 0.06 -12.18
N PRO A 319 16.65 0.93 -12.23
CA PRO A 319 15.28 0.57 -11.94
C PRO A 319 14.70 -0.27 -13.08
N MET A 320 13.72 -1.09 -12.76
CA MET A 320 12.85 -1.70 -13.77
C MET A 320 11.85 -0.66 -14.25
N GLN A 321 11.97 -0.28 -15.51
CA GLN A 321 10.99 0.55 -16.21
C GLN A 321 9.98 -0.36 -16.90
N ILE A 322 8.69 -0.17 -16.60
CA ILE A 322 7.59 -0.96 -17.15
C ILE A 322 6.71 -0.01 -17.96
N ILE A 323 6.51 -0.29 -19.23
CA ILE A 323 5.90 0.62 -20.18
C ILE A 323 4.78 -0.11 -20.91
N PHE A 324 3.55 0.40 -20.76
CA PHE A 324 2.48 0.10 -21.68
C PHE A 324 2.42 1.18 -22.76
N ALA A 325 2.12 0.80 -23.99
CA ALA A 325 1.95 1.75 -25.08
C ALA A 325 0.93 1.26 -26.10
N GLY A 326 0.34 2.22 -26.83
CA GLY A 326 -0.50 1.94 -27.98
C GLY A 326 0.33 1.40 -29.17
N PRO A 327 -0.30 0.78 -30.15
CA PRO A 327 0.40 0.13 -31.28
C PRO A 327 1.19 1.11 -32.15
N ASP A 328 0.81 2.39 -32.17
CA ASP A 328 1.50 3.46 -32.89
C ASP A 328 2.74 4.01 -32.16
N LYS A 329 2.96 3.61 -30.90
CA LYS A 329 4.05 4.11 -30.05
C LYS A 329 5.20 3.13 -29.89
N VAL A 330 5.00 1.86 -30.21
CA VAL A 330 6.01 0.81 -30.03
C VAL A 330 6.18 0.05 -31.33
N THR A 331 7.04 0.57 -32.17
CA THR A 331 7.38 0.05 -33.49
C THR A 331 8.88 0.14 -33.70
N ILE A 332 9.42 -0.51 -34.72
CA ILE A 332 10.83 -0.38 -35.09
C ILE A 332 11.18 1.06 -35.54
N SER A 333 10.19 1.84 -35.97
CA SER A 333 10.41 3.23 -36.31
C SER A 333 10.80 4.06 -35.12
N THR A 334 12.03 4.59 -35.10
CA THR A 334 12.48 5.49 -34.05
C THR A 334 11.60 6.72 -33.91
N ALA A 335 10.84 7.10 -34.94
CA ALA A 335 9.94 8.25 -34.92
C ALA A 335 8.74 8.05 -33.95
N ASN A 336 8.33 6.81 -33.68
CA ASN A 336 7.16 6.53 -32.83
C ASN A 336 7.49 5.71 -31.61
N ASN A 337 8.74 5.26 -31.46
CA ASN A 337 9.11 4.40 -30.35
C ASN A 337 9.34 5.21 -29.08
N VAL A 338 8.60 4.91 -28.01
CA VAL A 338 8.66 5.61 -26.71
C VAL A 338 10.01 5.55 -26.02
N PHE A 339 10.90 4.64 -26.40
CA PHE A 339 12.26 4.56 -25.88
C PHE A 339 13.21 5.58 -26.51
N PHE A 340 13.00 5.86 -27.80
CA PHE A 340 13.85 6.79 -28.55
C PHE A 340 13.29 8.22 -28.55
N HIS A 341 12.00 8.37 -28.27
CA HIS A 341 11.32 9.66 -28.17
C HIS A 341 11.07 10.02 -26.70
N ALA A 342 12.14 10.25 -25.98
CA ALA A 342 12.11 10.75 -24.62
C ALA A 342 11.30 12.05 -24.49
N ASP A 343 11.23 12.84 -25.55
CA ASP A 343 10.55 14.14 -25.60
C ASP A 343 9.01 14.02 -25.57
N ASP A 344 8.44 12.85 -25.87
CA ASP A 344 7.00 12.62 -25.85
C ASP A 344 6.42 12.58 -24.44
N GLY A 345 7.26 12.47 -23.40
CA GLY A 345 6.85 12.51 -22.00
C GLY A 345 5.94 11.35 -21.57
N TRP A 346 6.01 10.21 -22.29
CA TRP A 346 5.14 9.06 -22.06
C TRP A 346 5.42 8.38 -20.72
N GLY A 347 4.35 8.17 -19.93
CA GLY A 347 4.38 7.64 -18.60
C GLY A 347 4.67 6.15 -18.55
N ARG A 348 5.45 5.77 -17.54
CA ARG A 348 5.83 4.40 -17.20
C ARG A 348 5.84 4.18 -15.71
N ALA A 349 5.81 2.95 -15.28
CA ALA A 349 6.14 2.60 -13.91
C ALA A 349 7.67 2.49 -13.77
N ILE A 350 8.20 3.01 -12.65
CA ILE A 350 9.59 2.84 -12.26
C ILE A 350 9.61 2.07 -10.95
N TYR A 351 10.08 0.82 -11.00
CA TYR A 351 10.15 -0.08 -9.88
C TYR A 351 11.60 -0.32 -9.48
N ALA A 352 11.98 0.17 -8.30
CA ALA A 352 13.34 0.09 -7.77
C ALA A 352 13.32 -0.27 -6.28
N PRO A 353 13.01 -1.54 -5.92
CA PRO A 353 12.88 -1.94 -4.52
C PRO A 353 14.20 -1.85 -3.73
N TRP A 354 15.33 -1.80 -4.43
CA TRP A 354 16.66 -1.64 -3.87
C TRP A 354 16.99 -0.22 -3.41
N LYS A 355 16.23 0.79 -3.86
CA LYS A 355 16.61 2.22 -3.73
C LYS A 355 16.82 2.67 -2.29
N ASP A 356 15.97 2.24 -1.37
CA ASP A 356 16.03 2.66 0.03
C ASP A 356 16.98 1.79 0.87
N SER A 357 17.19 0.54 0.48
CA SER A 357 18.02 -0.44 1.20
C SER A 357 19.45 -0.60 0.62
N GLY A 358 19.71 0.02 -0.54
CA GLY A 358 20.97 -0.14 -1.29
C GLY A 358 21.01 -1.41 -2.14
N SER A 359 20.34 -2.48 -1.74
CA SER A 359 20.19 -3.71 -2.52
C SER A 359 18.88 -4.41 -2.19
N TYR A 360 18.43 -5.28 -3.09
CA TYR A 360 17.20 -6.04 -2.91
C TYR A 360 17.35 -7.47 -3.42
N ASN A 361 16.89 -8.42 -2.63
CA ASN A 361 16.66 -9.81 -3.04
C ASN A 361 15.43 -10.37 -2.32
N THR A 362 14.90 -11.48 -2.78
CA THR A 362 13.74 -12.14 -2.17
C THR A 362 14.15 -13.39 -1.35
N GLY A 363 15.45 -13.58 -1.10
CA GLY A 363 15.98 -14.80 -0.50
C GLY A 363 15.77 -16.04 -1.38
N GLY A 364 15.65 -15.86 -2.70
CA GLY A 364 15.34 -16.92 -3.64
C GLY A 364 13.88 -17.42 -3.58
N LYS A 365 13.01 -16.72 -2.87
CA LYS A 365 11.56 -17.02 -2.85
C LYS A 365 10.84 -16.20 -3.93
N TRP A 366 9.77 -16.77 -4.48
CA TRP A 366 8.86 -16.05 -5.33
C TRP A 366 7.96 -15.11 -4.51
N VAL A 367 7.81 -13.89 -4.98
CA VAL A 367 6.93 -12.86 -4.37
C VAL A 367 6.07 -12.21 -5.42
N THR A 368 4.85 -11.85 -5.08
CA THR A 368 3.96 -11.14 -5.99
C THR A 368 4.25 -9.63 -5.96
N VAL A 369 4.62 -9.08 -7.10
CA VAL A 369 4.70 -7.63 -7.33
C VAL A 369 3.34 -7.14 -7.83
N THR A 370 2.84 -6.04 -7.27
CA THR A 370 1.56 -5.42 -7.65
C THR A 370 1.77 -3.95 -7.97
N LEU A 371 1.42 -3.53 -9.18
CA LEU A 371 1.59 -2.18 -9.70
C LEU A 371 0.24 -1.66 -10.23
N ALA A 372 -0.37 -0.70 -9.52
CA ALA A 372 -1.65 -0.13 -9.94
C ALA A 372 -1.53 0.57 -11.29
N LEU A 373 -2.42 0.27 -12.23
CA LEU A 373 -2.39 0.84 -13.59
C LEU A 373 -2.88 2.30 -13.60
N GLY A 374 -3.88 2.62 -12.80
CA GLY A 374 -4.48 3.95 -12.76
C GLY A 374 -5.05 4.31 -11.38
N GLY A 375 -5.97 5.28 -11.34
CA GLY A 375 -6.54 5.81 -10.11
C GLY A 375 -5.52 6.58 -9.27
N ASP A 376 -5.86 6.84 -8.00
CA ASP A 376 -4.99 7.57 -7.06
C ASP A 376 -3.68 6.85 -6.74
N GLN A 377 -3.65 5.53 -6.89
CA GLN A 377 -2.49 4.69 -6.63
C GLN A 377 -1.72 4.31 -7.90
N GLY A 378 -2.14 4.82 -9.05
CA GLY A 378 -1.52 4.52 -10.35
C GLY A 378 -0.04 4.91 -10.40
N VAL A 379 0.82 3.96 -10.76
CA VAL A 379 2.29 4.16 -10.80
C VAL A 379 2.84 4.40 -12.20
N PHE A 380 2.01 4.28 -13.26
CA PHE A 380 2.39 4.52 -14.66
C PHE A 380 2.37 6.01 -15.02
N ASN A 381 2.94 6.83 -14.15
CA ASN A 381 2.91 8.29 -14.19
C ASN A 381 4.31 8.93 -14.14
N LYS A 382 5.35 8.11 -14.28
CA LYS A 382 6.74 8.58 -14.26
C LYS A 382 7.30 8.67 -15.65
N TYR A 383 8.17 9.65 -15.84
CA TYR A 383 9.03 9.76 -17.00
C TYR A 383 10.31 8.91 -16.77
N TRP A 384 11.10 8.69 -17.80
CA TRP A 384 12.29 7.83 -17.71
C TRP A 384 13.31 8.26 -16.64
N ASP A 385 13.36 9.53 -16.29
CA ASP A 385 14.24 10.09 -15.26
C ASP A 385 13.64 10.07 -13.85
N GLY A 386 12.43 9.52 -13.69
CA GLY A 386 11.72 9.44 -12.42
C GLY A 386 10.87 10.67 -12.09
N THR A 387 10.91 11.73 -12.92
CA THR A 387 10.03 12.89 -12.77
C THR A 387 8.58 12.54 -13.19
N ALA A 388 7.66 13.47 -13.04
CA ALA A 388 6.28 13.25 -13.49
C ALA A 388 6.19 13.22 -15.01
N ALA A 389 5.49 12.24 -15.57
CA ALA A 389 5.21 12.18 -17.00
C ALA A 389 4.18 13.23 -17.40
N SER A 390 4.35 13.81 -18.60
CA SER A 390 3.39 14.75 -19.17
C SER A 390 2.20 14.05 -19.82
N VAL A 391 2.39 12.83 -20.28
CA VAL A 391 1.37 11.97 -20.90
C VAL A 391 1.42 10.61 -20.24
N LYS A 392 0.28 10.02 -19.92
CA LYS A 392 0.17 8.69 -19.32
C LYS A 392 -0.87 7.85 -20.06
N PRO A 393 -0.84 6.51 -19.95
CA PRO A 393 -1.93 5.67 -20.42
C PRO A 393 -3.28 6.18 -19.89
N SER A 394 -4.26 6.35 -20.77
CA SER A 394 -5.53 7.00 -20.45
C SER A 394 -6.75 6.34 -21.08
N LYS A 395 -6.55 5.33 -21.89
CA LYS A 395 -7.59 4.58 -22.60
C LYS A 395 -7.14 3.14 -22.87
N PRO A 396 -8.07 2.19 -23.10
CA PRO A 396 -7.74 0.77 -23.31
C PRO A 396 -6.70 0.52 -24.40
N GLU A 397 -6.73 1.32 -25.48
CA GLU A 397 -5.81 1.15 -26.61
C GLU A 397 -4.35 1.45 -26.26
N ASP A 398 -4.09 2.17 -25.16
CA ASP A 398 -2.75 2.47 -24.67
C ASP A 398 -2.06 1.25 -24.05
N PHE A 399 -2.82 0.17 -23.80
CA PHE A 399 -2.34 -1.10 -23.25
C PHE A 399 -2.15 -2.18 -24.33
N ALA A 400 -1.77 -1.80 -25.54
CA ALA A 400 -1.58 -2.73 -26.65
C ALA A 400 -0.24 -3.49 -26.56
N SER A 401 0.78 -2.87 -26.02
CA SER A 401 2.16 -3.37 -25.94
C SER A 401 2.69 -3.26 -24.53
N LEU A 402 3.63 -4.15 -24.17
CA LEU A 402 4.31 -4.15 -22.86
C LEU A 402 5.81 -4.27 -23.09
N THR A 403 6.58 -3.40 -22.43
CA THR A 403 8.02 -3.50 -22.35
C THR A 403 8.48 -3.40 -20.91
N ILE A 404 9.41 -4.24 -20.53
CA ILE A 404 10.08 -4.24 -19.22
C ILE A 404 11.58 -4.07 -19.49
N PHE A 405 12.18 -3.06 -18.87
CA PHE A 405 13.58 -2.73 -19.00
C PHE A 405 14.21 -2.52 -17.63
N CYS A 406 15.36 -3.14 -17.35
CA CYS A 406 16.23 -2.72 -16.24
C CYS A 406 17.41 -1.94 -16.82
N VAL A 407 17.24 -0.64 -16.96
CA VAL A 407 18.23 0.26 -17.58
C VAL A 407 18.30 1.58 -16.82
N ASN A 408 19.33 2.37 -17.09
CA ASN A 408 19.50 3.69 -16.50
C ASN A 408 18.20 4.50 -16.55
N ALA A 409 17.88 5.09 -15.40
CA ALA A 409 16.87 6.14 -15.29
C ALA A 409 17.50 7.29 -14.50
N GLY A 410 17.42 8.50 -14.97
CA GLY A 410 18.04 9.66 -14.32
C GLY A 410 17.72 9.70 -12.82
N GLY A 411 18.75 9.87 -12.00
CA GLY A 411 18.61 9.90 -10.54
C GLY A 411 18.49 8.54 -9.83
N TYR A 412 18.56 7.41 -10.55
CA TYR A 412 18.59 6.06 -9.99
C TYR A 412 19.99 5.46 -10.10
N ILE A 413 20.94 6.04 -9.36
CA ILE A 413 22.30 5.52 -9.26
C ILE A 413 22.34 4.60 -8.04
N GLY A 414 22.84 3.38 -8.24
CA GLY A 414 22.97 2.35 -7.21
C GLY A 414 24.42 1.95 -6.98
N GLU A 415 24.65 0.64 -6.89
CA GLU A 415 25.98 0.03 -6.75
C GLU A 415 26.18 -1.03 -7.84
N ASP A 416 27.44 -1.29 -8.22
CA ASP A 416 27.77 -2.36 -9.15
C ASP A 416 27.24 -3.69 -8.61
N CYS A 417 26.57 -4.45 -9.47
CA CYS A 417 25.92 -5.72 -9.07
C CYS A 417 25.86 -6.71 -10.22
N HIS A 418 25.50 -7.96 -9.89
CA HIS A 418 25.25 -9.03 -10.86
C HIS A 418 23.84 -9.55 -10.61
N PRO A 419 22.78 -8.82 -11.02
CA PRO A 419 21.42 -9.15 -10.66
C PRO A 419 20.91 -10.36 -11.45
N ILE A 420 20.16 -11.23 -10.76
CA ILE A 420 19.43 -12.35 -11.33
C ILE A 420 17.96 -12.16 -10.99
N ILE A 421 17.18 -11.64 -11.94
CA ILE A 421 15.77 -11.30 -11.72
C ILE A 421 14.93 -12.28 -12.56
N LYS A 422 14.20 -13.15 -11.87
CA LYS A 422 13.26 -14.11 -12.48
C LYS A 422 11.86 -13.53 -12.40
N ILE A 423 11.11 -13.60 -13.50
CA ILE A 423 9.72 -13.09 -13.58
C ILE A 423 8.84 -14.17 -14.19
N ASP A 424 7.65 -14.34 -13.62
CA ASP A 424 6.64 -15.28 -14.10
C ASP A 424 5.21 -14.69 -13.94
N ASN A 425 4.24 -15.28 -14.64
CA ASN A 425 2.80 -14.99 -14.51
C ASN A 425 2.44 -13.50 -14.61
N ILE A 426 2.94 -12.81 -15.64
CA ILE A 426 2.56 -11.41 -15.90
C ILE A 426 1.08 -11.36 -16.25
N ARG A 427 0.30 -10.62 -15.45
CA ARG A 427 -1.16 -10.52 -15.60
C ARG A 427 -1.67 -9.11 -15.28
N ALA A 428 -2.76 -8.71 -15.91
CA ALA A 428 -3.49 -7.49 -15.56
C ALA A 428 -4.86 -7.88 -14.98
N VAL A 429 -5.09 -7.51 -13.72
CA VAL A 429 -6.27 -7.98 -12.97
C VAL A 429 -7.01 -6.85 -12.27
N PRO A 430 -8.36 -6.94 -12.12
CA PRO A 430 -9.12 -6.02 -11.29
C PRO A 430 -8.68 -6.07 -9.82
N ASN A 431 -8.69 -4.91 -9.16
CA ASN A 431 -8.34 -4.74 -7.75
C ASN A 431 -9.45 -5.19 -6.77
N LYS A 432 -10.56 -5.76 -7.28
CA LYS A 432 -11.72 -6.20 -6.47
C LYS A 432 -12.25 -7.54 -6.92
#